data_d4d39d95b8c8ccc2fb2b96855967334b
#
_entry.id   d4d39d95b8c8ccc2fb2b96855967334b
#
_cell.length_a   1.000
_cell.length_b   1.000
_cell.length_c   1.000
_cell.angle_alpha   90.00
_cell.angle_beta   90.00
_cell.angle_gamma   90.00
#
_symmetry.space_group_name_H-M   'P 1'
#
loop_
_entity.id
_entity.type
_entity.pdbx_description
1 polymer ?
#
loop_
_entity_poly.entity_id
_entity_poly.type
_entity_poly.pdbx_seq_one_letter_code
_entity_poly.pdbx_strand_id
1 'polypeptide(L)'
;MAKYPDGESLKKREKIQNYFWNQVGSKEHISLPMLEHAIKIEFNYEDDRSIRAQVNLMQTEARIRMESRVKVWIKQPNKNS
;
A
#
# COMPACT_ATOMS: atom_id res chain seq x y z
N MET A 1 -13.63 -13.03 -13.58
CA MET A 1 -13.31 -11.77 -14.08
C MET A 1 -13.01 -10.79 -13.04
N ALA A 2 -11.93 -10.09 -13.20
CA ALA A 2 -11.51 -9.13 -12.22
C ALA A 2 -12.40 -7.96 -12.23
N LYS A 3 -12.77 -7.42 -11.07
CA LYS A 3 -13.58 -6.31 -11.04
C LYS A 3 -12.84 -5.11 -11.36
N TYR A 4 -11.56 -5.03 -11.09
CA TYR A 4 -10.77 -3.87 -11.35
C TYR A 4 -9.75 -4.24 -12.38
N PRO A 5 -9.55 -3.47 -13.42
CA PRO A 5 -8.48 -3.67 -14.34
C PRO A 5 -7.16 -3.58 -13.58
N ASP A 6 -6.19 -4.38 -13.98
CA ASP A 6 -4.92 -4.39 -13.29
C ASP A 6 -4.32 -3.02 -13.19
N GLY A 7 -4.45 -2.21 -14.21
CA GLY A 7 -3.85 -0.89 -14.18
C GLY A 7 -4.46 0.02 -13.16
N GLU A 8 -5.76 -0.10 -12.91
CA GLU A 8 -6.41 0.76 -11.96
C GLU A 8 -6.02 0.39 -10.54
N SER A 9 -5.96 -0.90 -10.25
CA SER A 9 -5.56 -1.35 -8.93
C SER A 9 -4.11 -0.98 -8.67
N LEU A 10 -3.25 -1.10 -9.68
CA LEU A 10 -1.85 -0.74 -9.54
C LEU A 10 -1.73 0.76 -9.24
N LYS A 11 -2.50 1.60 -9.91
CA LYS A 11 -2.42 3.04 -9.68
C LYS A 11 -2.86 3.39 -8.27
N LYS A 12 -3.83 2.68 -7.73
CA LYS A 12 -4.26 2.94 -6.36
C LYS A 12 -3.18 2.57 -5.37
N ARG A 13 -2.47 1.45 -5.62
CA ARG A 13 -1.37 1.06 -4.74
C ARG A 13 -0.22 2.07 -4.84
N GLU A 14 0.05 2.59 -6.04
CA GLU A 14 1.08 3.62 -6.20
C GLU A 14 0.68 4.89 -5.47
N LYS A 15 -0.59 5.24 -5.52
CA LYS A 15 -1.08 6.46 -4.86
C LYS A 15 -0.90 6.35 -3.36
N ILE A 16 -1.20 5.19 -2.78
CA ILE A 16 -1.03 4.96 -1.36
C ILE A 16 0.45 5.03 -0.99
N GLN A 17 1.30 4.41 -1.81
CA GLN A 17 2.74 4.44 -1.57
C GLN A 17 3.26 5.87 -1.59
N ASN A 18 2.86 6.66 -2.58
CA ASN A 18 3.30 8.04 -2.68
C ASN A 18 2.81 8.88 -1.50
N TYR A 19 1.58 8.64 -1.08
CA TYR A 19 1.01 9.38 0.04
C TYR A 19 1.86 9.17 1.30
N PHE A 20 2.16 7.92 1.64
CA PHE A 20 2.94 7.64 2.84
C PHE A 20 4.41 8.03 2.66
N TRP A 21 4.95 7.89 1.45
CA TRP A 21 6.33 8.29 1.21
C TRP A 21 6.48 9.80 1.47
N ASN A 22 5.50 10.58 1.08
CA ASN A 22 5.54 12.01 1.33
C ASN A 22 5.42 12.33 2.81
N GLN A 23 4.81 11.43 3.60
CA GLN A 23 4.65 11.67 5.02
C GLN A 23 5.89 11.27 5.79
N VAL A 24 6.44 10.11 5.55
CA VAL A 24 7.51 9.57 6.37
C VAL A 24 8.84 9.34 5.66
N GLY A 25 8.83 9.24 4.36
CA GLY A 25 10.05 8.99 3.59
C GLY A 25 10.71 7.71 4.02
N SER A 26 12.02 7.71 4.08
CA SER A 26 12.75 6.54 4.52
C SER A 26 13.12 6.66 5.99
N LYS A 27 12.74 7.75 6.66
CA LYS A 27 13.18 7.97 8.02
C LYS A 27 12.31 7.35 9.07
N GLU A 28 11.05 7.15 8.77
CA GLU A 28 10.13 6.62 9.75
C GLU A 28 9.27 5.55 9.14
N HIS A 29 8.63 4.74 9.94
CA HIS A 29 7.74 3.71 9.48
C HIS A 29 6.31 4.08 9.82
N ILE A 30 5.36 3.36 9.26
CA ILE A 30 3.96 3.49 9.65
C ILE A 30 3.56 2.15 10.25
N SER A 31 2.38 2.07 10.81
CA SER A 31 1.89 0.80 11.36
C SER A 31 1.04 0.11 10.32
N LEU A 32 0.85 -1.18 10.45
CA LEU A 32 0.00 -1.92 9.54
C LEU A 32 -1.44 -1.41 9.57
N PRO A 33 -2.05 -1.11 10.72
CA PRO A 33 -3.39 -0.54 10.71
C PRO A 33 -3.51 0.75 9.93
N MET A 34 -2.48 1.59 9.93
CA MET A 34 -2.51 2.80 9.14
C MET A 34 -2.55 2.48 7.66
N LEU A 35 -1.76 1.51 7.23
CA LEU A 35 -1.73 1.10 5.84
C LEU A 35 -3.07 0.48 5.45
N GLU A 36 -3.61 -0.36 6.31
CA GLU A 36 -4.88 -1.02 6.03
C GLU A 36 -6.01 -0.01 5.91
N HIS A 37 -6.00 1.01 6.75
CA HIS A 37 -7.02 2.04 6.70
C HIS A 37 -6.96 2.81 5.37
N ALA A 38 -5.76 3.13 4.92
CA ALA A 38 -5.59 3.82 3.67
C ALA A 38 -6.07 2.97 2.50
N ILE A 39 -5.81 1.68 2.53
CA ILE A 39 -6.27 0.76 1.50
C ILE A 39 -7.79 0.68 1.53
N LYS A 40 -8.36 0.60 2.71
CA LYS A 40 -9.80 0.52 2.85
C LYS A 40 -10.47 1.72 2.19
N ILE A 41 -9.95 2.89 2.41
CA ILE A 41 -10.53 4.10 1.87
C ILE A 41 -10.28 4.21 0.36
N GLU A 42 -9.07 3.99 -0.07
CA GLU A 42 -8.72 4.18 -1.47
C GLU A 42 -9.43 3.18 -2.37
N PHE A 43 -9.58 1.94 -1.93
CA PHE A 43 -10.24 0.91 -2.73
C PHE A 43 -11.71 0.75 -2.37
N ASN A 44 -12.17 1.42 -1.33
CA ASN A 44 -13.57 1.35 -0.89
C ASN A 44 -13.93 -0.09 -0.53
N TYR A 45 -13.05 -0.80 0.16
CA TYR A 45 -13.30 -2.15 0.59
C TYR A 45 -14.01 -2.17 1.95
N GLU A 46 -14.80 -3.20 2.16
CA GLU A 46 -15.44 -3.36 3.45
C GLU A 46 -14.96 -4.61 4.15
N ASP A 47 -14.25 -5.51 3.53
CA ASP A 47 -13.83 -6.73 4.17
C ASP A 47 -12.33 -6.79 4.34
N ASP A 48 -11.87 -7.43 5.40
CA ASP A 48 -10.47 -7.49 5.70
C ASP A 48 -9.69 -8.34 4.72
N ARG A 49 -10.32 -9.32 4.11
CA ARG A 49 -9.63 -10.20 3.20
C ARG A 49 -9.13 -9.42 1.97
N SER A 50 -9.95 -8.54 1.43
CA SER A 50 -9.56 -7.74 0.29
C SER A 50 -8.45 -6.77 0.66
N ILE A 51 -8.51 -6.20 1.86
CA ILE A 51 -7.49 -5.30 2.34
C ILE A 51 -6.16 -6.04 2.45
N ARG A 52 -6.17 -7.24 3.06
CA ARG A 52 -4.95 -8.00 3.20
C ARG A 52 -4.36 -8.40 1.86
N ALA A 53 -5.21 -8.69 0.87
CA ALA A 53 -4.73 -9.03 -0.45
C ALA A 53 -3.92 -7.87 -1.04
N GLN A 54 -4.38 -6.63 -0.80
CA GLN A 54 -3.64 -5.47 -1.32
C GLN A 54 -2.34 -5.26 -0.55
N VAL A 55 -2.33 -5.53 0.75
CA VAL A 55 -1.09 -5.44 1.53
C VAL A 55 -0.07 -6.43 0.96
N ASN A 56 -0.51 -7.66 0.66
CA ASN A 56 0.38 -8.66 0.14
C ASN A 56 0.92 -8.27 -1.24
N LEU A 57 0.08 -7.67 -2.06
CA LEU A 57 0.53 -7.21 -3.37
C LEU A 57 1.55 -6.07 -3.23
N MET A 58 1.37 -5.20 -2.27
CA MET A 58 2.33 -4.11 -2.05
C MET A 58 3.68 -4.68 -1.61
N GLN A 59 3.67 -5.76 -0.83
CA GLN A 59 4.92 -6.39 -0.45
C GLN A 59 5.55 -7.08 -1.66
N THR A 60 4.77 -7.79 -2.44
CA THR A 60 5.27 -8.49 -3.61
C THR A 60 5.84 -7.51 -4.63
N GLU A 61 5.24 -6.34 -4.75
CA GLU A 61 5.70 -5.33 -5.67
C GLU A 61 6.83 -4.50 -5.09
N ALA A 62 7.27 -4.82 -3.90
CA ALA A 62 8.34 -4.09 -3.21
C ALA A 62 7.99 -2.62 -2.99
N ARG A 63 6.72 -2.32 -2.75
CA ARG A 63 6.30 -0.96 -2.44
C ARG A 63 6.41 -0.69 -0.95
N ILE A 64 6.39 -1.74 -0.15
CA ILE A 64 6.57 -1.63 1.30
C ILE A 64 7.44 -2.77 1.77
N ARG A 65 8.00 -2.63 2.96
CA ARG A 65 8.74 -3.70 3.59
C ARG A 65 8.16 -3.83 4.99
N MET A 66 7.51 -4.93 5.28
CA MET A 66 6.88 -5.11 6.56
C MET A 66 7.85 -5.77 7.52
N GLU A 67 8.27 -5.05 8.55
CA GLU A 67 9.15 -5.59 9.53
C GLU A 67 8.32 -6.24 10.62
N SER A 68 7.21 -5.64 10.98
CA SER A 68 6.28 -6.18 11.95
C SER A 68 4.94 -5.49 11.74
N ARG A 69 3.96 -5.83 12.55
CA ARG A 69 2.63 -5.20 12.41
C ARG A 69 2.68 -3.73 12.79
N VAL A 70 3.65 -3.31 13.54
CA VAL A 70 3.76 -1.91 13.93
C VAL A 70 4.86 -1.18 13.19
N LYS A 71 5.63 -1.86 12.35
CA LYS A 71 6.70 -1.23 11.60
C LYS A 71 6.62 -1.64 10.16
N VAL A 72 6.02 -0.81 9.36
CA VAL A 72 5.93 -1.01 7.92
C VAL A 72 6.68 0.14 7.26
N TRP A 73 7.72 -0.19 6.53
CA TRP A 73 8.56 0.82 5.89
C TRP A 73 8.09 1.01 4.46
N ILE A 74 7.99 2.27 4.03
CA ILE A 74 7.56 2.58 2.68
C ILE A 74 8.79 2.64 1.79
N LYS A 75 8.71 2.01 0.64
CA LYS A 75 9.83 2.04 -0.30
C LYS A 75 9.67 3.26 -1.20
N GLN A 76 10.77 3.78 -1.67
CA GLN A 76 10.73 4.95 -2.52
C GLN A 76 10.00 4.61 -3.81
N PRO A 77 9.02 5.41 -4.18
CA PRO A 77 8.29 5.15 -5.42
C PRO A 77 9.22 5.28 -6.65
N ASN A 78 8.92 4.43 -7.62
CA ASN A 78 9.70 4.45 -8.82
C ASN A 78 9.22 5.53 -9.72
N LYS A 79 10.01 6.64 -9.94
CA LYS A 79 9.53 7.65 -10.75
C LYS A 79 9.92 7.56 -12.11
N ASN A 80 10.60 6.66 -12.56
CA ASN A 80 10.96 6.60 -13.82
C ASN A 80 10.19 6.09 -14.64
N SER A 81 9.21 6.00 -14.47
CA SER A 81 8.43 5.47 -15.31
C SER A 81 8.07 6.12 -16.34
#